data_2e8b7d3b9af935b4675f5eac7088ab93
#
_entry.id   2e8b7d3b9af935b4675f5eac7088ab93
#
_cell.length_a   1.000
_cell.length_b   1.000
_cell.length_c   1.000
_cell.angle_alpha   90.00
_cell.angle_beta   90.00
_cell.angle_gamma   90.00
#
_symmetry.space_group_name_H-M   'P 1'
#
loop_
_entity.id
_entity.type
_entity.pdbx_description
1 polymer ?
#
loop_
_entity_poly.entity_id
_entity_poly.type
_entity_poly.pdbx_seq_one_letter_code
_entity_poly.pdbx_strand_id
1 'polypeptide(L)' 'MKQKRLEELRAAWGDAPCEHPQLAKVYDLGAHTGSYACVKCGHTFSFRERTELLAARRA' A
#
# COMPACT_ATOMS: atom_id res chain seq x y z
N MET A 1 2.18 -6.87 5.36
CA MET A 1 2.74 -5.67 6.04
C MET A 1 1.87 -5.31 7.24
N LYS A 2 2.49 -5.04 8.38
CA LYS A 2 1.76 -4.64 9.58
C LYS A 2 1.33 -3.18 9.48
N GLN A 3 0.20 -2.86 10.08
CA GLN A 3 -0.33 -1.49 10.11
C GLN A 3 0.68 -0.49 10.65
N LYS A 4 1.37 -0.85 11.71
CA LYS A 4 2.38 0.01 12.33
C LYS A 4 3.52 0.34 11.37
N ARG A 5 3.98 -0.65 10.61
CA ARG A 5 5.05 -0.47 9.63
C ARG A 5 4.59 0.48 8.51
N LEU A 6 3.33 0.36 8.12
CA LEU A 6 2.73 1.23 7.12
C LEU A 6 2.79 2.69 7.55
N GLU A 7 2.43 2.97 8.79
CA GLU A 7 2.47 4.33 9.35
C GLU A 7 3.89 4.90 9.36
N GLU A 8 4.86 4.07 9.70
CA GLU A 8 6.28 4.48 9.69
C GLU A 8 6.74 4.83 8.28
N LEU A 9 6.37 4.04 7.29
CA LEU A 9 6.73 4.30 5.90
C LEU A 9 6.13 5.60 5.40
N ARG A 10 4.87 5.87 5.73
CA ARG A 10 4.20 7.10 5.33
C ARG A 10 4.86 8.33 5.95
N ALA A 11 5.22 8.23 7.22
CA ALA A 11 5.87 9.33 7.92
C ALA A 11 7.25 9.62 7.33
N ALA A 12 8.01 8.57 7.00
CA ALA A 12 9.34 8.71 6.43
C ALA A 12 9.31 9.23 5.01
N TRP A 13 8.32 8.84 4.22
CA TRP A 13 8.21 9.24 2.82
C TRP A 13 7.78 10.69 2.64
N GLY A 14 6.84 11.16 3.46
CA GLY A 14 6.29 12.49 3.35
C GLY A 14 5.34 12.60 2.16
N ASP A 15 5.38 13.75 1.45
CA ASP A 15 4.47 14.03 0.34
C ASP A 15 5.10 13.82 -1.04
N ALA A 16 6.27 13.19 -1.09
CA ALA A 16 6.94 12.97 -2.37
C ALA A 16 6.14 12.03 -3.28
N PRO A 17 6.19 12.23 -4.61
CA PRO A 17 5.52 11.32 -5.55
C PRO A 17 6.10 9.92 -5.48
N CYS A 18 5.24 8.94 -5.72
CA CYS A 18 5.65 7.54 -5.70
C CYS A 18 4.92 6.78 -6.80
N GLU A 19 5.64 5.92 -7.50
CA GLU A 19 5.07 5.11 -8.58
C GLU A 19 4.36 3.87 -8.07
N HIS A 20 4.44 3.59 -6.77
CA HIS A 20 3.84 2.41 -6.16
C HIS A 20 4.25 1.13 -6.89
N PRO A 21 5.57 0.84 -6.96
CA PRO A 21 6.05 -0.28 -7.77
C PRO A 21 5.60 -1.64 -7.23
N GLN A 22 5.32 -1.72 -5.94
CA GLN A 22 4.96 -2.98 -5.31
C GLN A 22 3.98 -2.74 -4.17
N LEU A 23 2.92 -3.55 -4.14
CA LEU A 23 1.89 -3.46 -3.11
C LEU A 23 1.91 -4.73 -2.25
N ALA A 24 1.67 -4.57 -0.95
CA ALA A 24 1.60 -5.68 -0.01
C ALA A 24 0.30 -5.63 0.76
N LYS A 25 -0.15 -6.78 1.25
CA LYS A 25 -1.34 -6.86 2.08
C LYS A 25 -1.07 -6.21 3.43
N VAL A 26 -2.05 -5.48 3.95
CA VAL A 26 -1.95 -4.83 5.25
C VAL A 26 -2.61 -5.72 6.30
N TYR A 27 -1.92 -5.93 7.42
CA TYR A 27 -2.41 -6.73 8.54
C TYR A 27 -2.53 -5.85 9.79
N ASP A 28 -3.56 -6.11 10.57
CA ASP A 28 -3.75 -5.47 11.86
C ASP A 28 -4.01 -6.55 12.89
N LEU A 29 -3.18 -6.61 13.93
CA LEU A 29 -3.25 -7.63 14.98
C LEU A 29 -3.29 -9.06 14.42
N GLY A 30 -2.55 -9.28 13.34
CA GLY A 30 -2.48 -10.58 12.69
C GLY A 30 -3.62 -10.90 11.75
N ALA A 31 -4.61 -10.03 11.62
CA ALA A 31 -5.74 -10.21 10.72
C ALA A 31 -5.59 -9.36 9.46
N HIS A 32 -6.00 -9.92 8.33
CA HIS A 32 -5.99 -9.20 7.04
C HIS A 32 -7.09 -8.14 7.04
N THR A 33 -6.72 -6.89 6.81
CA THR A 33 -7.68 -5.77 6.83
C THR A 33 -8.47 -5.60 5.53
N GLY A 34 -8.08 -6.32 4.48
CA GLY A 34 -8.66 -6.15 3.16
C GLY A 34 -8.04 -5.00 2.38
N SER A 35 -7.01 -4.38 2.91
CA SER A 35 -6.31 -3.26 2.28
C SER A 35 -4.92 -3.65 1.83
N TYR A 36 -4.38 -2.88 0.90
CA TYR A 36 -3.02 -3.03 0.41
C TYR A 36 -2.26 -1.73 0.60
N ALA A 37 -0.95 -1.80 0.63
CA ALA A 37 -0.13 -0.61 0.80
C ALA A 37 1.13 -0.70 -0.04
N CYS A 38 1.61 0.44 -0.52
CA CYS A 38 2.88 0.52 -1.21
C CYS A 38 4.01 0.27 -0.21
N VAL A 39 4.93 -0.64 -0.56
CA VAL A 39 6.04 -0.98 0.34
C VAL A 39 7.11 0.10 0.40
N LYS A 40 7.03 1.12 -0.43
CA LYS A 40 7.95 2.26 -0.45
C LYS A 40 7.42 3.45 0.33
N CYS A 41 6.25 3.95 -0.04
CA CYS A 41 5.71 5.18 0.53
C CYS A 41 4.63 4.95 1.59
N GLY A 42 4.10 3.74 1.68
CA GLY A 42 3.06 3.43 2.66
C GLY A 42 1.66 3.90 2.28
N HIS A 43 1.45 4.30 1.03
CA HIS A 43 0.13 4.71 0.58
C HIS A 43 -0.81 3.50 0.58
N THR A 44 -2.01 3.67 1.15
CA THR A 44 -2.98 2.57 1.27
C THR A 44 -3.95 2.55 0.08
N PHE A 45 -4.30 1.33 -0.31
CA PHE A 45 -5.23 1.08 -1.40
C PHE A 45 -6.28 0.07 -0.93
N SER A 46 -7.52 0.22 -1.40
CA SER A 46 -8.52 -0.82 -1.24
C SER A 46 -8.23 -1.92 -2.25
N PHE A 47 -8.89 -3.07 -2.08
CA PHE A 47 -8.79 -4.16 -3.05
C PHE A 47 -9.13 -3.68 -4.46
N ARG A 48 -10.17 -2.88 -4.58
CA ARG A 48 -10.62 -2.35 -5.86
C ARG A 48 -9.58 -1.42 -6.49
N GLU A 49 -9.03 -0.52 -5.70
CA GLU A 49 -8.01 0.41 -6.18
C GLU A 49 -6.75 -0.32 -6.64
N ARG A 50 -6.35 -1.34 -5.90
CA ARG A 50 -5.22 -2.19 -6.29
C ARG A 50 -5.48 -2.87 -7.62
N THR A 51 -6.68 -3.42 -7.79
CA THR A 51 -7.06 -4.10 -9.03
C THR A 51 -7.03 -3.14 -10.22
N GLU A 52 -7.56 -1.94 -10.05
CA GLU A 52 -7.54 -0.92 -11.10
C GLU A 52 -6.12 -0.48 -11.45
N LEU A 53 -5.27 -0.31 -10.46
CA LEU A 53 -3.88 0.07 -10.67
C LEU A 53 -3.13 -1.00 -11.47
N LEU A 54 -3.29 -2.27 -11.10
CA LEU A 54 -2.64 -3.37 -11.80
C LEU A 54 -3.16 -3.54 -13.21
N ALA A 55 -4.46 -3.34 -13.42
CA ALA A 55 -5.06 -3.39 -14.75
C ALA A 55 -4.50 -2.29 -15.65
N ALA A 56 -4.33 -1.09 -15.13
CA ALA A 56 -3.76 0.02 -15.87
C ALA A 56 -2.30 -0.25 -16.28
N ARG A 57 -1.55 -0.93 -15.43
CA ARG A 57 -0.15 -1.27 -15.73
C ARG A 57 0.00 -2.36 -16.79
N ARG A 58 -1.03 -3.18 -16.96
CA ARG A 58 -1.00 -4.24 -17.97
C ARG A 58 -1.27 -3.75 -19.38
N ALA A 59 -1.91 -2.63 -19.49
CA ALA A 59 -2.31 -2.08 -20.80
C ALA A 59 -1.13 -1.63 -21.65
#